data_47033a26fe6d97124d9a9508eb385d82
#
_entry.id   47033a26fe6d97124d9a9508eb385d82
#
_cell.length_a   1.000
_cell.length_b   1.000
_cell.length_c   1.000
_cell.angle_alpha   90.00
_cell.angle_beta   90.00
_cell.angle_gamma   90.00
#
_symmetry.space_group_name_H-M   'P 1'
#
loop_
_entity.id
_entity.type
_entity.pdbx_description
1 polymer ?
#
loop_
_entity_poly.entity_id
_entity_poly.type
_entity_poly.pdbx_seq_one_letter_code
_entity_poly.pdbx_strand_id
1 'polypeptide(L)'
;MHWSELTRFLTPFSVSPTATSGLLAPPIINPKIMRTQSRAFMSEDGLPQPIEFFVASDAAAIVEHTKRVLYLEDDDIAHIAEGELHIHRLRRGEDGNQTPSTRSLETLEIEIAEIMKGKFNHFMQKEIYEQPESVVNTMRGRVNFDNNKITLGGLRAYLPYIRRGRRIVFSACGTSYHSCIATRAIFEELTEIPVSVELASDFMDRKTPIFRDDVCVFLSQSGETADTIMALRYCLERGALCVGVVNTVGSTISRETHCGVHINAGPEVGVASTKAYTSQYIALLMMALQLSEDRISFTERRTQIIAGLHSLPGQIRTVLSQDEALKEMSEGVLANSTSLLLMGRGYQYVVFPTDVPCLA
;
A
#
# COMPACT_ATOMS: atom_id res chain seq x y z
N MET A 1 5.54 -18.70 -13.14
CA MET A 1 4.37 -18.54 -14.01
C MET A 1 4.65 -17.41 -14.99
N HIS A 2 4.52 -17.69 -16.28
CA HIS A 2 4.96 -16.78 -17.34
C HIS A 2 3.95 -15.63 -17.49
N TRP A 3 4.42 -14.39 -17.58
CA TRP A 3 3.63 -13.16 -17.71
C TRP A 3 2.70 -13.09 -18.95
N SER A 4 2.82 -14.04 -19.88
CA SER A 4 1.97 -14.13 -21.08
C SER A 4 0.54 -14.62 -20.84
N GLU A 5 0.21 -15.12 -19.65
CA GLU A 5 -1.14 -15.59 -19.33
C GLU A 5 -2.05 -14.54 -18.68
N LEU A 6 -1.47 -13.49 -18.10
CA LEU A 6 -2.25 -12.42 -17.45
C LEU A 6 -2.88 -11.41 -18.43
N THR A 7 -2.37 -11.33 -19.64
CA THR A 7 -2.92 -10.44 -20.69
C THR A 7 -4.21 -10.98 -21.35
N ARG A 8 -4.63 -12.19 -21.04
CA ARG A 8 -5.86 -12.79 -21.59
C ARG A 8 -7.15 -12.40 -20.85
N PHE A 9 -7.07 -11.70 -19.74
CA PHE A 9 -8.24 -11.28 -18.96
C PHE A 9 -8.71 -9.85 -19.22
N LEU A 10 -8.11 -9.13 -20.15
CA LEU A 10 -8.45 -7.74 -20.47
C LEU A 10 -9.13 -7.58 -21.84
N THR A 11 -9.89 -8.58 -22.29
CA THR A 11 -10.75 -8.38 -23.47
C THR A 11 -12.18 -8.10 -23.02
N PRO A 12 -12.85 -7.08 -23.60
CA PRO A 12 -14.25 -6.82 -23.30
C PRO A 12 -15.10 -7.97 -23.84
N PHE A 13 -15.88 -8.60 -22.98
CA PHE A 13 -16.87 -9.58 -23.38
C PHE A 13 -18.05 -8.84 -24.02
N SER A 14 -18.18 -8.96 -25.33
CA SER A 14 -19.44 -8.66 -26.03
C SER A 14 -20.30 -9.91 -26.00
N VAL A 15 -21.45 -9.89 -25.32
CA VAL A 15 -22.41 -10.95 -25.33
C VAL A 15 -23.49 -10.60 -26.35
N SER A 16 -23.55 -11.39 -27.44
CA SER A 16 -24.68 -11.39 -28.40
C SER A 16 -25.82 -12.20 -27.82
N PRO A 17 -27.09 -11.80 -27.97
CA PRO A 17 -28.22 -12.54 -27.47
C PRO A 17 -28.64 -13.62 -28.49
N THR A 18 -28.54 -14.90 -28.14
CA THR A 18 -29.27 -15.96 -28.79
C THR A 18 -30.17 -16.69 -27.78
N ALA A 19 -31.46 -16.53 -28.00
CA ALA A 19 -32.51 -17.25 -27.28
C ALA A 19 -32.55 -18.73 -27.69
N THR A 20 -32.64 -19.65 -26.73
CA THR A 20 -33.41 -20.88 -26.86
C THR A 20 -33.86 -21.44 -25.51
N SER A 21 -35.10 -21.78 -25.49
CA SER A 21 -35.98 -22.27 -24.45
C SER A 21 -35.61 -23.64 -23.88
N GLY A 22 -35.92 -23.86 -22.59
CA GLY A 22 -35.98 -25.20 -21.99
C GLY A 22 -36.10 -25.19 -20.46
N LEU A 23 -37.31 -25.35 -20.01
CA LEU A 23 -37.84 -25.59 -18.66
C LEU A 23 -36.90 -26.32 -17.66
N LEU A 24 -36.75 -25.74 -16.46
CA LEU A 24 -36.96 -26.41 -15.16
C LEU A 24 -36.92 -25.32 -14.06
N ALA A 25 -38.02 -25.14 -13.37
CA ALA A 25 -38.16 -24.18 -12.27
C ALA A 25 -37.50 -24.70 -10.99
N PRO A 26 -36.68 -23.89 -10.30
CA PRO A 26 -36.30 -24.17 -8.92
C PRO A 26 -37.32 -23.57 -7.93
N PRO A 27 -37.33 -24.04 -6.67
CA PRO A 27 -38.36 -23.71 -5.68
C PRO A 27 -38.25 -22.26 -5.23
N ILE A 28 -39.42 -21.67 -5.03
CA ILE A 28 -39.62 -20.30 -4.53
C ILE A 28 -39.05 -20.19 -3.11
N ILE A 29 -37.96 -19.47 -2.98
CA ILE A 29 -37.52 -18.92 -1.68
C ILE A 29 -37.57 -17.40 -1.82
N ASN A 30 -38.56 -16.79 -1.17
CA ASN A 30 -38.69 -15.35 -1.06
C ASN A 30 -37.75 -14.82 0.06
N PRO A 31 -36.65 -14.14 -0.23
CA PRO A 31 -36.09 -13.16 0.68
C PRO A 31 -36.42 -11.77 0.14
N LYS A 32 -36.98 -10.92 0.97
CA LYS A 32 -37.05 -9.48 0.69
C LYS A 32 -35.63 -8.94 0.60
N ILE A 33 -35.05 -8.97 -0.58
CA ILE A 33 -33.81 -8.29 -0.90
C ILE A 33 -34.17 -6.81 -1.02
N MET A 34 -33.63 -5.98 -0.14
CA MET A 34 -33.62 -4.54 -0.37
C MET A 34 -32.75 -4.29 -1.61
N ARG A 35 -33.42 -4.03 -2.73
CA ARG A 35 -32.78 -3.61 -3.98
C ARG A 35 -32.17 -2.23 -3.77
N THR A 36 -30.85 -2.13 -3.71
CA THR A 36 -30.18 -0.89 -4.10
C THR A 36 -30.31 -0.79 -5.62
N GLN A 37 -31.27 0.03 -6.06
CA GLN A 37 -31.47 0.28 -7.49
C GLN A 37 -30.25 1.06 -8.00
N SER A 38 -29.36 0.36 -8.72
CA SER A 38 -28.52 1.01 -9.72
C SER A 38 -29.49 1.52 -10.81
N ARG A 39 -29.72 2.82 -10.86
CA ARG A 39 -30.48 3.41 -11.95
C ARG A 39 -29.69 3.17 -13.23
N ALA A 40 -30.23 2.35 -14.14
CA ALA A 40 -29.75 2.30 -15.51
C ALA A 40 -29.79 3.73 -16.06
N PHE A 41 -28.66 4.23 -16.56
CA PHE A 41 -28.65 5.48 -17.32
C PHE A 41 -29.40 5.22 -18.60
N MET A 42 -30.55 5.91 -18.79
CA MET A 42 -31.25 5.93 -20.06
C MET A 42 -30.53 6.92 -20.98
N SER A 43 -30.26 6.55 -22.21
CA SER A 43 -29.83 7.48 -23.26
C SER A 43 -30.95 8.48 -23.55
N GLU A 44 -30.65 9.61 -24.21
CA GLU A 44 -31.67 10.58 -24.64
C GLU A 44 -32.78 9.94 -25.48
N ASP A 45 -32.51 8.79 -26.13
CA ASP A 45 -33.45 8.01 -26.95
C ASP A 45 -34.27 6.99 -26.12
N GLY A 46 -34.13 6.97 -24.81
CA GLY A 46 -34.87 6.06 -23.91
C GLY A 46 -34.42 4.59 -23.94
N LEU A 47 -33.31 4.27 -24.61
CA LEU A 47 -32.74 2.93 -24.62
C LEU A 47 -31.80 2.73 -23.44
N PRO A 48 -31.85 1.58 -22.75
CA PRO A 48 -30.89 1.28 -21.67
C PRO A 48 -29.48 1.27 -22.22
N GLN A 49 -28.61 2.10 -21.68
CA GLN A 49 -27.18 2.07 -22.01
C GLN A 49 -26.54 0.85 -21.37
N PRO A 50 -25.61 0.17 -22.07
CA PRO A 50 -24.86 -0.92 -21.47
C PRO A 50 -24.07 -0.39 -20.27
N ILE A 51 -24.22 -1.06 -19.12
CA ILE A 51 -23.42 -0.78 -17.93
C ILE A 51 -22.15 -1.61 -18.05
N GLU A 52 -21.01 -0.93 -18.00
CA GLU A 52 -19.71 -1.57 -17.95
C GLU A 52 -19.27 -1.73 -16.49
N PHE A 53 -18.72 -2.89 -16.18
CA PHE A 53 -18.14 -3.18 -14.87
C PHE A 53 -16.64 -3.37 -15.02
N PHE A 54 -15.88 -2.69 -14.19
CA PHE A 54 -14.43 -2.79 -14.13
C PHE A 54 -14.03 -3.53 -12.86
N VAL A 55 -13.09 -4.46 -12.98
CA VAL A 55 -12.56 -5.24 -11.85
C VAL A 55 -11.06 -5.05 -11.81
N ALA A 56 -10.55 -4.61 -10.67
CA ALA A 56 -9.12 -4.39 -10.47
C ALA A 56 -8.74 -4.65 -9.02
N SER A 57 -7.48 -4.97 -8.77
CA SER A 57 -6.92 -5.09 -7.43
C SER A 57 -6.64 -3.73 -6.77
N ASP A 58 -6.54 -2.66 -7.58
CA ASP A 58 -6.31 -1.29 -7.11
C ASP A 58 -7.28 -0.35 -7.83
N ALA A 59 -7.93 0.52 -7.05
CA ALA A 59 -8.87 1.52 -7.56
C ALA A 59 -8.21 2.51 -8.53
N ALA A 60 -6.92 2.77 -8.40
CA ALA A 60 -6.17 3.63 -9.31
C ALA A 60 -6.18 3.12 -10.76
N ALA A 61 -6.28 1.81 -10.97
CA ALA A 61 -6.32 1.21 -12.30
C ALA A 61 -7.64 1.48 -13.06
N ILE A 62 -8.71 1.83 -12.37
CA ILE A 62 -10.06 2.00 -12.94
C ILE A 62 -10.60 3.43 -12.84
N VAL A 63 -9.88 4.33 -12.18
CA VAL A 63 -10.36 5.71 -11.94
C VAL A 63 -10.55 6.51 -13.23
N GLU A 64 -9.84 6.17 -14.32
CA GLU A 64 -10.05 6.78 -15.65
C GLU A 64 -11.44 6.48 -16.21
N HIS A 65 -12.03 5.35 -15.81
CA HIS A 65 -13.32 4.86 -16.30
C HIS A 65 -14.46 5.19 -15.35
N THR A 66 -14.22 5.09 -14.04
CA THR A 66 -15.24 5.39 -13.02
C THR A 66 -14.61 5.83 -11.71
N LYS A 67 -15.26 6.81 -11.05
CA LYS A 67 -14.92 7.22 -9.68
C LYS A 67 -15.74 6.48 -8.62
N ARG A 68 -16.73 5.69 -9.02
CA ARG A 68 -17.59 4.94 -8.10
C ARG A 68 -17.08 3.52 -8.00
N VAL A 69 -16.61 3.16 -6.82
CA VAL A 69 -16.04 1.82 -6.55
C VAL A 69 -16.76 1.15 -5.39
N LEU A 70 -16.68 -0.16 -5.39
CA LEU A 70 -17.15 -1.02 -4.34
C LEU A 70 -16.01 -1.98 -3.99
N TYR A 71 -15.55 -1.95 -2.73
CA TYR A 71 -14.53 -2.86 -2.26
C TYR A 71 -15.15 -4.18 -1.84
N LEU A 72 -14.61 -5.27 -2.38
CA LEU A 72 -14.94 -6.62 -1.95
C LEU A 72 -14.10 -6.97 -0.71
N GLU A 73 -14.70 -7.67 0.24
CA GLU A 73 -14.00 -8.24 1.38
C GLU A 73 -13.70 -9.73 1.14
N ASP A 74 -12.89 -10.31 2.03
CA ASP A 74 -12.64 -11.74 2.01
C ASP A 74 -13.95 -12.55 2.07
N ASP A 75 -14.00 -13.60 1.29
CA ASP A 75 -15.17 -14.48 1.10
C ASP A 75 -16.37 -13.82 0.37
N ASP A 76 -16.24 -12.60 -0.16
CA ASP A 76 -17.24 -12.02 -1.05
C ASP A 76 -17.11 -12.57 -2.49
N ILE A 77 -18.25 -12.91 -3.06
CA ILE A 77 -18.37 -13.27 -4.47
C ILE A 77 -19.21 -12.21 -5.17
N ALA A 78 -18.62 -11.54 -6.14
CA ALA A 78 -19.34 -10.63 -7.02
C ALA A 78 -19.91 -11.42 -8.22
N HIS A 79 -21.21 -11.41 -8.36
CA HIS A 79 -21.92 -12.01 -9.50
C HIS A 79 -22.49 -10.89 -10.36
N ILE A 80 -21.99 -10.78 -11.58
CA ILE A 80 -22.44 -9.79 -12.57
C ILE A 80 -23.24 -10.53 -13.64
N ALA A 81 -24.52 -10.25 -13.74
CA ALA A 81 -25.41 -10.80 -14.73
C ALA A 81 -26.50 -9.80 -15.13
N GLU A 82 -26.85 -9.77 -16.42
CA GLU A 82 -27.94 -8.94 -16.95
C GLU A 82 -27.84 -7.43 -16.60
N GLY A 83 -26.60 -6.92 -16.46
CA GLY A 83 -26.36 -5.52 -16.07
C GLY A 83 -26.55 -5.22 -14.58
N GLU A 84 -26.75 -6.23 -13.75
CA GLU A 84 -26.87 -6.11 -12.30
C GLU A 84 -25.66 -6.75 -11.60
N LEU A 85 -25.23 -6.14 -10.50
CA LEU A 85 -24.18 -6.64 -9.62
C LEU A 85 -24.78 -7.15 -8.31
N HIS A 86 -24.51 -8.41 -8.00
CA HIS A 86 -24.92 -9.05 -6.76
C HIS A 86 -23.69 -9.50 -5.97
N ILE A 87 -23.63 -9.16 -4.68
CA ILE A 87 -22.54 -9.56 -3.78
C ILE A 87 -23.08 -10.66 -2.86
N HIS A 88 -22.41 -11.80 -2.88
CA HIS A 88 -22.68 -12.94 -2.01
C HIS A 88 -21.50 -13.19 -1.08
N ARG A 89 -21.73 -13.59 0.16
CA ARG A 89 -20.69 -13.99 1.11
C ARG A 89 -20.70 -15.49 1.33
N LEU A 90 -19.55 -16.15 1.19
CA LEU A 90 -19.39 -17.60 1.36
C LEU A 90 -19.53 -18.04 2.82
N ARG A 91 -19.07 -17.23 3.78
CA ARG A 91 -19.14 -17.61 5.20
C ARG A 91 -20.58 -17.51 5.71
N ARG A 92 -21.05 -18.61 6.29
CA ARG A 92 -22.23 -18.61 7.16
C ARG A 92 -21.77 -18.13 8.54
N GLY A 93 -22.46 -17.14 9.12
CA GLY A 93 -22.29 -16.82 10.54
C GLY A 93 -22.52 -18.06 11.40
N GLU A 94 -21.94 -18.11 12.59
CA GLU A 94 -22.12 -19.22 13.55
C GLU A 94 -23.60 -19.52 13.84
N ASP A 95 -24.49 -18.57 13.60
CA ASP A 95 -25.95 -18.69 13.79
C ASP A 95 -26.69 -19.26 12.55
N GLY A 96 -26.01 -19.67 11.50
CA GLY A 96 -26.62 -20.27 10.31
C GLY A 96 -27.42 -19.31 9.42
N ASN A 97 -27.53 -18.03 9.77
CA ASN A 97 -28.23 -17.01 9.01
C ASN A 97 -27.27 -16.34 8.02
N GLN A 98 -27.65 -16.34 6.74
CA GLN A 98 -26.99 -15.51 5.74
C GLN A 98 -27.35 -14.05 5.97
N THR A 99 -26.42 -13.26 6.52
CA THR A 99 -26.57 -11.81 6.53
C THR A 99 -26.25 -11.27 5.12
N PRO A 100 -27.20 -10.58 4.45
CA PRO A 100 -26.89 -9.91 3.20
C PRO A 100 -25.76 -8.89 3.44
N SER A 101 -24.64 -9.02 2.73
CA SER A 101 -23.61 -8.02 2.85
C SER A 101 -24.01 -6.79 2.05
N THR A 102 -24.51 -5.77 2.75
CA THR A 102 -24.78 -4.45 2.15
C THR A 102 -23.44 -3.73 2.06
N ARG A 103 -22.94 -3.53 0.84
CA ARG A 103 -21.73 -2.74 0.58
C ARG A 103 -22.10 -1.32 0.22
N SER A 104 -21.41 -0.36 0.79
CA SER A 104 -21.52 1.03 0.41
C SER A 104 -20.69 1.29 -0.86
N LEU A 105 -21.27 2.01 -1.82
CA LEU A 105 -20.52 2.57 -2.92
C LEU A 105 -19.68 3.74 -2.40
N GLU A 106 -18.39 3.68 -2.59
CA GLU A 106 -17.46 4.75 -2.27
C GLU A 106 -17.16 5.58 -3.52
N THR A 107 -17.00 6.89 -3.34
CA THR A 107 -16.57 7.79 -4.41
C THR A 107 -15.10 8.11 -4.22
N LEU A 108 -14.29 7.80 -5.22
CA LEU A 108 -12.86 8.10 -5.20
C LEU A 108 -12.65 9.62 -5.37
N GLU A 109 -11.97 10.23 -4.42
CA GLU A 109 -11.56 11.64 -4.47
C GLU A 109 -10.20 11.83 -5.17
N ILE A 110 -9.73 10.83 -5.92
CA ILE A 110 -8.46 10.88 -6.63
C ILE A 110 -8.62 11.71 -7.90
N GLU A 111 -7.76 12.70 -8.09
CA GLU A 111 -7.74 13.47 -9.34
C GLU A 111 -7.10 12.62 -10.45
N ILE A 112 -7.77 12.57 -11.62
CA ILE A 112 -7.28 11.82 -12.78
C ILE A 112 -5.87 12.28 -13.18
N ALA A 113 -5.56 13.57 -13.02
CA ALA A 113 -4.26 14.15 -13.32
C ALA A 113 -3.12 13.52 -12.48
N GLU A 114 -3.38 13.06 -11.27
CA GLU A 114 -2.39 12.42 -10.41
C GLU A 114 -1.99 11.03 -10.92
N ILE A 115 -2.89 10.33 -11.62
CA ILE A 115 -2.68 8.97 -12.11
C ILE A 115 -2.09 8.96 -13.51
N MET A 116 -2.31 9.99 -14.32
CA MET A 116 -1.78 10.03 -15.67
C MET A 116 -0.26 10.28 -15.71
N LYS A 117 0.44 9.67 -16.68
CA LYS A 117 1.89 9.86 -16.87
C LYS A 117 2.29 11.32 -17.13
N GLY A 118 1.37 12.14 -17.65
CA GLY A 118 1.66 13.52 -18.02
C GLY A 118 2.77 13.60 -19.09
N LYS A 119 3.80 14.38 -18.82
CA LYS A 119 4.94 14.60 -19.73
C LYS A 119 6.02 13.49 -19.70
N PHE A 120 5.86 12.48 -18.83
CA PHE A 120 6.87 11.44 -18.66
C PHE A 120 6.59 10.23 -19.55
N ASN A 121 7.64 9.55 -19.99
CA ASN A 121 7.53 8.36 -20.81
C ASN A 121 7.07 7.13 -19.97
N HIS A 122 7.47 7.06 -18.70
CA HIS A 122 7.20 5.96 -17.78
C HIS A 122 6.64 6.47 -16.45
N PHE A 123 5.75 5.69 -15.84
CA PHE A 123 5.22 5.98 -14.49
C PHE A 123 6.33 6.06 -13.45
N MET A 124 7.26 5.12 -13.46
CA MET A 124 8.40 5.12 -12.54
C MET A 124 9.20 6.42 -12.64
N GLN A 125 9.45 6.95 -13.85
CA GLN A 125 10.14 8.22 -14.03
C GLN A 125 9.34 9.37 -13.39
N LYS A 126 8.02 9.45 -13.65
CA LYS A 126 7.13 10.44 -13.02
C LYS A 126 7.25 10.37 -11.49
N GLU A 127 7.13 9.18 -10.92
CA GLU A 127 7.14 8.92 -9.49
C GLU A 127 8.48 9.27 -8.82
N ILE A 128 9.61 9.09 -9.52
CA ILE A 128 10.92 9.59 -9.09
C ILE A 128 10.91 11.11 -8.95
N TYR A 129 10.35 11.82 -9.93
CA TYR A 129 10.27 13.29 -9.91
C TYR A 129 9.23 13.83 -8.93
N GLU A 130 8.26 13.04 -8.51
CA GLU A 130 7.26 13.39 -7.49
C GLU A 130 7.80 13.26 -6.05
N GLN A 131 8.95 12.64 -5.81
CA GLN A 131 9.49 12.44 -4.48
C GLN A 131 9.58 13.71 -3.62
N PRO A 132 10.01 14.89 -4.13
CA PRO A 132 10.04 16.10 -3.30
C PRO A 132 8.69 16.49 -2.73
N GLU A 133 7.61 16.19 -3.45
CA GLU A 133 6.25 16.48 -3.03
C GLU A 133 5.71 15.36 -2.12
N SER A 134 5.92 14.10 -2.47
CA SER A 134 5.47 12.97 -1.68
C SER A 134 6.05 12.98 -0.25
N VAL A 135 7.34 13.34 -0.10
CA VAL A 135 7.95 13.46 1.24
C VAL A 135 7.34 14.59 2.06
N VAL A 136 6.98 15.72 1.43
CA VAL A 136 6.26 16.81 2.10
C VAL A 136 4.86 16.34 2.53
N ASN A 137 4.13 15.64 1.66
CA ASN A 137 2.81 15.11 1.96
C ASN A 137 2.85 14.08 3.11
N THR A 138 3.87 13.24 3.14
CA THR A 138 4.10 12.29 4.25
C THR A 138 4.30 13.00 5.59
N MET A 139 4.99 14.13 5.61
CA MET A 139 5.27 14.90 6.83
C MET A 139 4.14 15.89 7.20
N ARG A 140 3.29 16.26 6.25
CA ARG A 140 2.26 17.30 6.41
C ARG A 140 1.33 17.01 7.60
N GLY A 141 1.20 17.97 8.52
CA GLY A 141 0.39 17.86 9.74
C GLY A 141 0.94 16.89 10.80
N ARG A 142 2.11 16.30 10.56
CA ARG A 142 2.74 15.32 11.47
C ARG A 142 4.04 15.82 12.09
N VAL A 143 4.77 16.65 11.36
CA VAL A 143 6.01 17.27 11.83
C VAL A 143 5.77 18.75 12.09
N ASN A 144 6.01 19.17 13.32
CA ASN A 144 6.09 20.58 13.67
C ASN A 144 7.56 20.96 13.80
N PHE A 145 8.07 21.69 12.81
CA PHE A 145 9.48 22.09 12.74
C PHE A 145 9.84 23.19 13.74
N ASP A 146 8.89 24.02 14.18
CA ASP A 146 9.14 25.14 15.10
C ASP A 146 9.48 24.63 16.51
N ASN A 147 8.81 23.56 16.94
CA ASN A 147 9.01 22.98 18.27
C ASN A 147 9.65 21.58 18.25
N ASN A 148 10.13 21.14 17.09
CA ASN A 148 10.76 19.82 16.88
C ASN A 148 9.88 18.64 17.36
N LYS A 149 8.58 18.72 17.14
CA LYS A 149 7.62 17.73 17.60
C LYS A 149 7.05 16.89 16.45
N ILE A 150 6.98 15.56 16.69
CA ILE A 150 6.33 14.61 15.79
C ILE A 150 5.02 14.13 16.41
N THR A 151 3.96 14.08 15.59
CA THR A 151 2.66 13.58 16.03
C THR A 151 2.05 12.67 14.95
N LEU A 152 2.05 11.37 15.21
CA LEU A 152 1.38 10.35 14.39
C LEU A 152 0.10 9.97 15.11
N GLY A 153 -1.02 10.55 14.69
CA GLY A 153 -2.31 10.41 15.36
C GLY A 153 -2.77 8.96 15.49
N GLY A 154 -2.58 8.15 14.43
CA GLY A 154 -2.96 6.74 14.42
C GLY A 154 -2.24 5.85 15.44
N LEU A 155 -1.08 6.29 15.96
CA LEU A 155 -0.33 5.55 16.98
C LEU A 155 -0.60 6.04 18.40
N ARG A 156 -1.26 7.17 18.58
CA ARG A 156 -1.34 7.90 19.86
C ARG A 156 -1.83 7.02 21.02
N ALA A 157 -2.89 6.25 20.81
CA ALA A 157 -3.47 5.39 21.84
C ALA A 157 -2.56 4.20 22.21
N TYR A 158 -1.68 3.79 21.28
CA TYR A 158 -0.84 2.60 21.40
C TYR A 158 0.61 2.90 21.76
N LEU A 159 1.04 4.17 21.78
CA LEU A 159 2.42 4.56 22.13
C LEU A 159 2.92 3.94 23.44
N PRO A 160 2.15 3.95 24.55
CA PRO A 160 2.59 3.34 25.81
C PRO A 160 2.86 1.84 25.70
N TYR A 161 2.08 1.15 24.85
CA TYR A 161 2.23 -0.30 24.61
C TYR A 161 3.44 -0.58 23.73
N ILE A 162 3.64 0.19 22.65
CA ILE A 162 4.78 0.06 21.73
C ILE A 162 6.09 0.29 22.50
N ARG A 163 6.16 1.33 23.35
CA ARG A 163 7.35 1.65 24.16
C ARG A 163 7.71 0.56 25.19
N ARG A 164 6.75 -0.27 25.58
CA ARG A 164 6.95 -1.39 26.52
C ARG A 164 7.19 -2.72 25.81
N GLY A 165 7.12 -2.71 24.49
CA GLY A 165 7.35 -3.91 23.69
C GLY A 165 8.74 -4.48 23.94
N ARG A 166 8.84 -5.78 23.98
CA ARG A 166 10.11 -6.52 24.17
C ARG A 166 11.06 -6.32 22.98
N ARG A 167 10.52 -6.32 21.81
CA ARG A 167 11.20 -6.06 20.52
C ARG A 167 10.20 -5.55 19.51
N ILE A 168 10.73 -4.97 18.44
CA ILE A 168 9.94 -4.60 17.27
C ILE A 168 10.32 -5.56 16.14
N VAL A 169 9.32 -6.13 15.46
CA VAL A 169 9.49 -7.01 14.31
C VAL A 169 8.88 -6.30 13.10
N PHE A 170 9.71 -5.89 12.15
CA PHE A 170 9.25 -5.41 10.86
C PHE A 170 9.04 -6.60 9.92
N SER A 171 7.90 -6.67 9.26
CA SER A 171 7.59 -7.69 8.25
C SER A 171 7.08 -7.02 6.98
N ALA A 172 7.73 -7.30 5.85
CA ALA A 172 7.42 -6.70 4.57
C ALA A 172 7.99 -7.54 3.41
N CYS A 173 7.65 -7.15 2.17
CA CYS A 173 8.20 -7.71 0.94
C CYS A 173 8.79 -6.62 0.04
N GLY A 174 9.70 -6.98 -0.85
CA GLY A 174 10.25 -6.11 -1.89
C GLY A 174 10.87 -4.82 -1.33
N THR A 175 10.60 -3.69 -1.96
CA THR A 175 11.13 -2.37 -1.55
C THR A 175 10.67 -1.94 -0.16
N SER A 176 9.47 -2.36 0.28
CA SER A 176 9.02 -2.12 1.65
C SER A 176 9.89 -2.86 2.69
N TYR A 177 10.38 -4.07 2.39
CA TYR A 177 11.35 -4.77 3.22
C TYR A 177 12.68 -3.99 3.29
N HIS A 178 13.13 -3.42 2.18
CA HIS A 178 14.35 -2.60 2.13
C HIS A 178 14.20 -1.30 2.95
N SER A 179 13.02 -0.67 2.97
CA SER A 179 12.79 0.49 3.83
C SER A 179 12.89 0.15 5.32
N CYS A 180 12.48 -1.06 5.72
CA CYS A 180 12.67 -1.57 7.07
C CYS A 180 14.15 -1.74 7.42
N ILE A 181 14.94 -2.35 6.52
CA ILE A 181 16.38 -2.53 6.74
C ILE A 181 17.08 -1.16 6.86
N ALA A 182 16.72 -0.21 5.99
CA ALA A 182 17.29 1.13 5.98
C ALA A 182 17.07 1.91 7.29
N THR A 183 15.91 1.70 7.90
CA THR A 183 15.51 2.41 9.13
C THR A 183 15.87 1.67 10.42
N ARG A 184 16.24 0.40 10.34
CA ARG A 184 16.52 -0.43 11.51
C ARG A 184 17.50 0.22 12.48
N ALA A 185 18.67 0.64 11.99
CA ALA A 185 19.74 1.18 12.84
C ALA A 185 19.31 2.45 13.60
N ILE A 186 18.64 3.38 12.90
CA ILE A 186 18.16 4.62 13.51
C ILE A 186 16.99 4.34 14.48
N PHE A 187 16.19 3.32 14.19
CA PHE A 187 15.09 2.92 15.06
C PHE A 187 15.63 2.34 16.37
N GLU A 188 16.63 1.46 16.31
CA GLU A 188 17.33 0.91 17.49
C GLU A 188 18.07 2.02 18.26
N GLU A 189 18.76 2.95 17.56
CA GLU A 189 19.46 4.10 18.15
C GLU A 189 18.51 4.95 19.00
N LEU A 190 17.36 5.34 18.45
CA LEU A 190 16.45 6.28 19.10
C LEU A 190 15.56 5.63 20.16
N THR A 191 15.13 4.40 19.95
CA THR A 191 14.16 3.74 20.84
C THR A 191 14.80 2.86 21.90
N GLU A 192 16.04 2.41 21.68
CA GLU A 192 16.74 1.39 22.48
C GLU A 192 15.95 0.06 22.59
N ILE A 193 15.07 -0.20 21.62
CA ILE A 193 14.29 -1.43 21.50
C ILE A 193 14.94 -2.27 20.39
N PRO A 194 15.25 -3.55 20.63
CA PRO A 194 15.78 -4.43 19.58
C PRO A 194 14.81 -4.54 18.38
N VAL A 195 15.34 -4.46 17.17
CA VAL A 195 14.55 -4.51 15.93
C VAL A 195 14.97 -5.70 15.09
N SER A 196 14.02 -6.59 14.79
CA SER A 196 14.16 -7.64 13.77
C SER A 196 13.50 -7.18 12.48
N VAL A 197 14.15 -7.45 11.34
CA VAL A 197 13.56 -7.20 10.02
C VAL A 197 13.43 -8.54 9.31
N GLU A 198 12.19 -8.87 8.95
CA GLU A 198 11.80 -10.17 8.41
C GLU A 198 11.20 -10.01 7.02
N LEU A 199 11.67 -10.78 6.05
CA LEU A 199 10.97 -10.95 4.80
C LEU A 199 9.70 -11.77 5.06
N ALA A 200 8.53 -11.27 4.67
CA ALA A 200 7.26 -11.85 5.08
C ALA A 200 7.07 -13.31 4.64
N SER A 201 7.53 -13.69 3.44
CA SER A 201 7.53 -15.08 2.95
C SER A 201 8.40 -15.99 3.82
N ASP A 202 9.67 -15.62 4.04
CA ASP A 202 10.61 -16.39 4.85
C ASP A 202 10.15 -16.48 6.32
N PHE A 203 9.58 -15.41 6.85
CA PHE A 203 8.99 -15.37 8.18
C PHE A 203 7.91 -16.45 8.38
N MET A 204 7.05 -16.63 7.38
CA MET A 204 5.99 -17.64 7.39
C MET A 204 6.52 -19.05 7.25
N ASP A 205 7.49 -19.27 6.35
CA ASP A 205 8.11 -20.57 6.12
C ASP A 205 8.84 -21.08 7.36
N ARG A 206 9.57 -20.20 8.06
CA ARG A 206 10.28 -20.53 9.29
C ARG A 206 9.36 -20.64 10.52
N LYS A 207 8.12 -20.17 10.44
CA LYS A 207 7.20 -20.04 11.59
C LYS A 207 7.86 -19.33 12.75
N THR A 208 8.44 -18.17 12.48
CA THR A 208 9.22 -17.38 13.44
C THR A 208 8.47 -17.19 14.76
N PRO A 209 9.10 -17.46 15.93
CA PRO A 209 8.45 -17.28 17.22
C PRO A 209 8.03 -15.84 17.48
N ILE A 210 6.75 -15.64 17.77
CA ILE A 210 6.13 -14.36 18.12
C ILE A 210 5.46 -14.49 19.48
N PHE A 211 5.61 -13.47 20.30
CA PHE A 211 5.11 -13.38 21.67
C PHE A 211 4.18 -12.18 21.84
N ARG A 212 3.36 -12.20 22.87
CA ARG A 212 2.41 -11.10 23.17
C ARG A 212 3.07 -9.77 23.45
N ASP A 213 4.31 -9.78 23.91
CA ASP A 213 5.10 -8.58 24.20
C ASP A 213 5.88 -8.07 22.99
N ASP A 214 5.78 -8.73 21.85
CA ASP A 214 6.36 -8.26 20.60
C ASP A 214 5.42 -7.23 19.95
N VAL A 215 6.03 -6.24 19.30
CA VAL A 215 5.33 -5.27 18.44
C VAL A 215 5.67 -5.59 16.99
N CYS A 216 4.70 -6.01 16.23
CA CYS A 216 4.88 -6.39 14.83
C CYS A 216 4.38 -5.26 13.92
N VAL A 217 5.26 -4.76 13.04
CA VAL A 217 4.98 -3.65 12.13
C VAL A 217 5.00 -4.17 10.69
N PHE A 218 3.89 -4.01 9.99
CA PHE A 218 3.68 -4.51 8.63
C PHE A 218 3.72 -3.37 7.65
N LEU A 219 4.67 -3.43 6.70
CA LEU A 219 4.82 -2.42 5.67
C LEU A 219 4.37 -2.94 4.31
N SER A 220 3.57 -2.16 3.63
CA SER A 220 3.18 -2.44 2.24
C SER A 220 2.73 -1.15 1.55
N GLN A 221 3.11 -0.96 0.29
CA GLN A 221 2.60 0.17 -0.49
C GLN A 221 1.10 -0.01 -0.75
N SER A 222 0.69 -1.13 -1.31
CA SER A 222 -0.72 -1.44 -1.61
C SER A 222 -1.55 -1.79 -0.37
N GLY A 223 -0.89 -2.35 0.66
CA GLY A 223 -1.57 -2.94 1.81
C GLY A 223 -2.32 -4.26 1.50
N GLU A 224 -2.07 -4.84 0.29
CA GLU A 224 -2.69 -6.07 -0.21
C GLU A 224 -1.66 -7.17 -0.54
N THR A 225 -0.42 -7.03 -0.07
CA THR A 225 0.62 -8.03 -0.30
C THR A 225 0.31 -9.32 0.46
N ALA A 226 0.05 -10.41 -0.26
CA ALA A 226 -0.43 -11.67 0.30
C ALA A 226 0.43 -12.21 1.45
N ASP A 227 1.76 -12.29 1.24
CA ASP A 227 2.67 -12.80 2.28
C ASP A 227 2.66 -11.91 3.53
N THR A 228 2.59 -10.59 3.35
CA THR A 228 2.53 -9.64 4.47
C THR A 228 1.22 -9.76 5.25
N ILE A 229 0.09 -10.00 4.55
CA ILE A 229 -1.21 -10.24 5.20
C ILE A 229 -1.19 -11.56 5.96
N MET A 230 -0.63 -12.62 5.39
CA MET A 230 -0.49 -13.90 6.09
C MET A 230 0.38 -13.78 7.35
N ALA A 231 1.48 -13.05 7.27
CA ALA A 231 2.34 -12.76 8.41
C ALA A 231 1.62 -11.92 9.48
N LEU A 232 0.80 -10.95 9.07
CA LEU A 232 -0.04 -10.17 9.99
C LEU A 232 -1.01 -11.07 10.75
N ARG A 233 -1.78 -11.89 10.04
CA ARG A 233 -2.76 -12.81 10.64
C ARG A 233 -2.09 -13.80 11.61
N TYR A 234 -0.92 -14.32 11.22
CA TYR A 234 -0.10 -15.18 12.09
C TYR A 234 0.30 -14.49 13.39
N CYS A 235 0.64 -13.20 13.36
CA CYS A 235 0.99 -12.42 14.55
C CYS A 235 -0.25 -12.08 15.42
N LEU A 236 -1.38 -11.75 14.77
CA LEU A 236 -2.66 -11.50 15.45
C LEU A 236 -3.14 -12.71 16.26
N GLU A 237 -3.07 -13.92 15.68
CA GLU A 237 -3.42 -15.18 16.36
C GLU A 237 -2.59 -15.42 17.63
N ARG A 238 -1.36 -14.88 17.66
CA ARG A 238 -0.45 -14.99 18.82
C ARG A 238 -0.59 -13.86 19.83
N GLY A 239 -1.49 -12.93 19.56
CA GLY A 239 -1.81 -11.81 20.45
C GLY A 239 -0.74 -10.72 20.50
N ALA A 240 0.14 -10.63 19.48
CA ALA A 240 1.09 -9.54 19.35
C ALA A 240 0.39 -8.22 18.95
N LEU A 241 0.95 -7.09 19.35
CA LEU A 241 0.49 -5.79 18.87
C LEU A 241 0.91 -5.58 17.41
N CYS A 242 -0.06 -5.47 16.52
CA CYS A 242 0.16 -5.30 15.08
C CYS A 242 -0.09 -3.86 14.65
N VAL A 243 0.89 -3.28 13.94
CA VAL A 243 0.90 -1.89 13.44
C VAL A 243 1.03 -1.91 11.93
N GLY A 244 0.17 -1.19 11.21
CA GLY A 244 0.23 -1.07 9.75
C GLY A 244 0.91 0.21 9.28
N VAL A 245 1.79 0.12 8.29
CA VAL A 245 2.37 1.28 7.59
C VAL A 245 2.11 1.09 6.10
N VAL A 246 1.08 1.76 5.58
CA VAL A 246 0.56 1.53 4.24
C VAL A 246 0.33 2.84 3.49
N ASN A 247 0.30 2.78 2.16
CA ASN A 247 -0.06 3.94 1.34
C ASN A 247 -1.56 3.97 1.01
N THR A 248 -2.12 2.81 0.64
CA THR A 248 -3.53 2.71 0.25
C THR A 248 -4.43 2.68 1.47
N VAL A 249 -5.31 3.69 1.54
CA VAL A 249 -6.33 3.79 2.59
C VAL A 249 -7.39 2.70 2.39
N GLY A 250 -7.86 2.09 3.49
CA GLY A 250 -8.89 1.06 3.42
C GLY A 250 -8.40 -0.32 2.95
N SER A 251 -7.09 -0.49 2.75
CA SER A 251 -6.49 -1.80 2.41
C SER A 251 -6.62 -2.81 3.56
N THR A 252 -6.45 -4.09 3.24
CA THR A 252 -6.57 -5.20 4.19
C THR A 252 -5.64 -5.04 5.40
N ILE A 253 -4.35 -4.71 5.17
CA ILE A 253 -3.42 -4.44 6.28
C ILE A 253 -3.90 -3.27 7.14
N SER A 254 -4.43 -2.20 6.52
CA SER A 254 -4.96 -1.03 7.26
C SER A 254 -6.16 -1.38 8.14
N ARG A 255 -7.01 -2.30 7.68
CA ARG A 255 -8.23 -2.69 8.42
C ARG A 255 -7.97 -3.72 9.52
N GLU A 256 -7.02 -4.65 9.29
CA GLU A 256 -6.76 -5.75 10.22
C GLU A 256 -5.75 -5.41 11.32
N THR A 257 -4.96 -4.35 11.18
CA THR A 257 -4.01 -3.92 12.21
C THR A 257 -4.69 -3.12 13.33
N HIS A 258 -4.13 -3.19 14.54
CA HIS A 258 -4.66 -2.46 15.70
C HIS A 258 -4.54 -0.95 15.57
N CYS A 259 -3.48 -0.50 14.93
CA CYS A 259 -3.18 0.91 14.68
C CYS A 259 -2.20 1.05 13.50
N GLY A 260 -1.96 2.27 13.03
CA GLY A 260 -1.04 2.42 11.91
C GLY A 260 -0.83 3.85 11.44
N VAL A 261 -0.08 3.96 10.35
CA VAL A 261 0.28 5.21 9.68
C VAL A 261 0.09 5.05 8.19
N HIS A 262 -0.69 5.93 7.57
CA HIS A 262 -0.71 6.05 6.12
C HIS A 262 0.45 6.95 5.68
N ILE A 263 1.21 6.51 4.66
CA ILE A 263 2.40 7.27 4.23
C ILE A 263 2.06 8.48 3.37
N ASN A 264 0.87 8.53 2.77
CA ASN A 264 0.37 9.64 1.96
C ASN A 264 1.32 10.02 0.79
N ALA A 265 1.91 9.01 0.14
CA ALA A 265 2.82 9.23 -0.99
C ALA A 265 2.09 9.58 -2.29
N GLY A 266 0.75 9.50 -2.30
CA GLY A 266 -0.06 9.54 -3.51
C GLY A 266 -0.07 8.20 -4.27
N PRO A 267 -0.83 8.09 -5.38
CA PRO A 267 -0.91 6.88 -6.18
C PRO A 267 0.45 6.51 -6.77
N GLU A 268 0.83 5.23 -6.69
CA GLU A 268 2.05 4.68 -7.27
C GLU A 268 1.68 3.49 -8.18
N VAL A 269 1.96 3.62 -9.46
CA VAL A 269 1.59 2.67 -10.53
C VAL A 269 2.81 1.87 -11.02
N GLY A 270 4.01 2.46 -10.90
CA GLY A 270 5.26 1.80 -11.27
C GLY A 270 5.46 0.50 -10.50
N VAL A 271 5.89 -0.56 -11.20
CA VAL A 271 6.11 -1.88 -10.57
C VAL A 271 7.18 -1.80 -9.48
N ALA A 272 8.28 -1.10 -9.76
CA ALA A 272 9.29 -0.80 -8.75
C ALA A 272 8.88 0.44 -7.97
N SER A 273 8.73 0.29 -6.66
CA SER A 273 8.35 1.39 -5.78
C SER A 273 9.50 2.39 -5.63
N THR A 274 9.21 3.65 -5.83
CA THR A 274 10.16 4.77 -5.71
C THR A 274 9.74 5.77 -4.65
N LYS A 275 8.69 6.56 -4.90
CA LYS A 275 8.19 7.56 -3.95
C LYS A 275 7.60 6.94 -2.69
N ALA A 276 6.95 5.77 -2.80
CA ALA A 276 6.44 5.08 -1.62
C ALA A 276 7.57 4.56 -0.73
N TYR A 277 8.68 4.07 -1.31
CA TYR A 277 9.86 3.67 -0.53
C TYR A 277 10.40 4.82 0.32
N THR A 278 10.65 6.00 -0.28
CA THR A 278 11.12 7.18 0.45
C THR A 278 10.12 7.63 1.51
N SER A 279 8.83 7.59 1.20
CA SER A 279 7.77 7.95 2.15
C SER A 279 7.66 6.94 3.31
N GLN A 280 7.85 5.65 3.06
CA GLN A 280 7.93 4.62 4.10
C GLN A 280 9.11 4.84 5.03
N TYR A 281 10.29 5.14 4.46
CA TYR A 281 11.48 5.49 5.25
C TYR A 281 11.19 6.66 6.20
N ILE A 282 10.57 7.73 5.69
CA ILE A 282 10.21 8.91 6.50
C ILE A 282 9.16 8.57 7.55
N ALA A 283 8.15 7.77 7.20
CA ALA A 283 7.12 7.35 8.15
C ALA A 283 7.71 6.55 9.32
N LEU A 284 8.60 5.60 9.04
CA LEU A 284 9.31 4.84 10.06
C LEU A 284 10.23 5.74 10.91
N LEU A 285 10.94 6.67 10.27
CA LEU A 285 11.77 7.64 10.98
C LEU A 285 10.94 8.53 11.91
N MET A 286 9.79 9.02 11.46
CA MET A 286 8.86 9.77 12.31
C MET A 286 8.32 8.91 13.46
N MET A 287 8.08 7.63 13.22
CA MET A 287 7.64 6.69 14.26
C MET A 287 8.73 6.52 15.33
N ALA A 288 9.98 6.33 14.95
CA ALA A 288 11.11 6.26 15.88
C ALA A 288 11.28 7.55 16.69
N LEU A 289 11.17 8.72 16.02
CA LEU A 289 11.24 10.04 16.67
C LEU A 289 10.09 10.25 17.68
N GLN A 290 8.89 9.80 17.38
CA GLN A 290 7.76 9.89 18.31
C GLN A 290 7.91 8.93 19.49
N LEU A 291 8.40 7.74 19.25
CA LEU A 291 8.63 6.74 20.32
C LEU A 291 9.71 7.18 21.29
N SER A 292 10.70 7.94 20.84
CA SER A 292 11.81 8.46 21.65
C SER A 292 11.58 9.86 22.23
N GLU A 293 10.34 10.40 22.15
CA GLU A 293 10.04 11.78 22.58
C GLU A 293 10.36 12.04 24.05
N ASP A 294 10.22 11.04 24.91
CA ASP A 294 10.49 11.10 26.35
C ASP A 294 11.96 10.89 26.73
N ARG A 295 12.84 10.59 25.76
CA ARG A 295 14.25 10.34 26.01
C ARG A 295 15.08 11.61 25.89
N ILE A 296 15.45 12.18 27.04
CA ILE A 296 16.21 13.45 27.14
C ILE A 296 17.58 13.31 26.48
N SER A 297 18.25 12.16 26.65
CA SER A 297 19.58 11.89 26.06
C SER A 297 19.64 12.02 24.55
N PHE A 298 18.53 11.82 23.87
CA PHE A 298 18.46 11.90 22.40
C PHE A 298 17.89 13.22 21.88
N THR A 299 17.66 14.22 22.72
CA THR A 299 17.02 15.48 22.29
C THR A 299 17.82 16.17 21.18
N GLU A 300 19.13 16.27 21.29
CA GLU A 300 20.00 16.88 20.28
C GLU A 300 19.94 16.08 18.96
N ARG A 301 20.09 14.76 19.06
CA ARG A 301 20.05 13.87 17.90
C ARG A 301 18.70 13.94 17.16
N ARG A 302 17.59 13.95 17.89
CA ARG A 302 16.25 14.12 17.33
C ARG A 302 16.09 15.46 16.63
N THR A 303 16.58 16.54 17.22
CA THR A 303 16.57 17.88 16.60
C THR A 303 17.35 17.91 15.29
N GLN A 304 18.54 17.29 15.25
CA GLN A 304 19.34 17.17 14.02
C GLN A 304 18.59 16.41 12.93
N ILE A 305 17.93 15.30 13.27
CA ILE A 305 17.15 14.50 12.31
C ILE A 305 15.95 15.30 11.78
N ILE A 306 15.23 16.02 12.66
CA ILE A 306 14.07 16.83 12.26
C ILE A 306 14.51 17.99 11.34
N ALA A 307 15.65 18.61 11.62
CA ALA A 307 16.24 19.60 10.73
C ALA A 307 16.64 19.01 9.36
N GLY A 308 17.15 17.77 9.36
CA GLY A 308 17.39 17.01 8.13
C GLY A 308 16.11 16.75 7.32
N LEU A 309 15.02 16.35 7.98
CA LEU A 309 13.72 16.18 7.35
C LEU A 309 13.18 17.48 6.73
N HIS A 310 13.41 18.61 7.36
CA HIS A 310 13.02 19.91 6.83
C HIS A 310 13.75 20.25 5.52
N SER A 311 15.04 19.94 5.43
CA SER A 311 15.86 20.21 4.24
C SER A 311 15.71 19.16 3.12
N LEU A 312 15.18 17.97 3.43
CA LEU A 312 15.13 16.82 2.53
C LEU A 312 14.46 17.10 1.17
N PRO A 313 13.30 17.77 1.08
CA PRO A 313 12.68 18.04 -0.22
C PRO A 313 13.57 18.87 -1.15
N GLY A 314 14.32 19.82 -0.59
CA GLY A 314 15.30 20.64 -1.32
C GLY A 314 16.49 19.79 -1.81
N GLN A 315 17.01 18.91 -0.98
CA GLN A 315 18.12 18.01 -1.33
C GLN A 315 17.70 17.05 -2.46
N ILE A 316 16.48 16.48 -2.42
CA ILE A 316 15.97 15.64 -3.48
C ILE A 316 15.89 16.42 -4.80
N ARG A 317 15.39 17.67 -4.81
CA ARG A 317 15.36 18.51 -6.01
C ARG A 317 16.76 18.74 -6.56
N THR A 318 17.75 18.94 -5.72
CA THR A 318 19.16 19.11 -6.14
C THR A 318 19.68 17.85 -6.82
N VAL A 319 19.34 16.65 -6.30
CA VAL A 319 19.71 15.38 -6.96
C VAL A 319 19.01 15.24 -8.30
N LEU A 320 17.71 15.51 -8.37
CA LEU A 320 16.92 15.41 -9.60
C LEU A 320 17.39 16.41 -10.69
N SER A 321 18.01 17.52 -10.31
CA SER A 321 18.58 18.46 -11.30
C SER A 321 19.83 17.95 -12.01
N GLN A 322 20.37 16.78 -11.61
CA GLN A 322 21.52 16.13 -12.26
C GLN A 322 21.11 15.14 -13.36
N ASP A 323 19.85 15.12 -13.75
CA ASP A 323 19.26 14.15 -14.70
C ASP A 323 20.06 14.03 -16.00
N GLU A 324 20.40 15.15 -16.64
CA GLU A 324 21.16 15.15 -17.90
C GLU A 324 22.58 14.55 -17.73
N ALA A 325 23.26 14.84 -16.63
CA ALA A 325 24.58 14.28 -16.35
C ALA A 325 24.51 12.77 -16.09
N LEU A 326 23.46 12.31 -15.39
CA LEU A 326 23.23 10.89 -15.14
C LEU A 326 22.87 10.16 -16.44
N LYS A 327 22.08 10.78 -17.30
CA LYS A 327 21.75 10.26 -18.62
C LYS A 327 22.98 10.11 -19.50
N GLU A 328 23.82 11.15 -19.62
CA GLU A 328 25.07 11.11 -20.38
C GLU A 328 26.00 9.99 -19.87
N MET A 329 26.12 9.84 -18.55
CA MET A 329 26.91 8.77 -17.95
C MET A 329 26.31 7.39 -18.29
N SER A 330 25.00 7.23 -18.24
CA SER A 330 24.31 5.96 -18.53
C SER A 330 24.48 5.56 -19.98
N GLU A 331 24.27 6.49 -20.92
CA GLU A 331 24.39 6.27 -22.36
C GLU A 331 25.86 6.08 -22.80
N GLY A 332 26.81 6.78 -22.17
CA GLY A 332 28.23 6.73 -22.52
C GLY A 332 28.97 5.55 -21.88
N VAL A 333 28.88 5.42 -20.55
CA VAL A 333 29.69 4.48 -19.78
C VAL A 333 28.98 3.15 -19.54
N LEU A 334 27.69 3.19 -19.18
CA LEU A 334 26.96 2.00 -18.73
C LEU A 334 26.30 1.22 -19.88
N ALA A 335 25.93 1.88 -20.98
CA ALA A 335 25.19 1.25 -22.09
C ALA A 335 25.86 0.01 -22.70
N ASN A 336 27.21 -0.06 -22.65
CA ASN A 336 27.98 -1.20 -23.17
C ASN A 336 28.40 -2.20 -22.07
N SER A 337 27.98 -1.98 -20.83
CA SER A 337 28.33 -2.84 -19.69
C SER A 337 27.30 -3.96 -19.55
N THR A 338 27.78 -5.20 -19.40
CA THR A 338 26.91 -6.38 -19.20
C THR A 338 26.58 -6.64 -17.73
N SER A 339 27.25 -5.95 -16.83
CA SER A 339 27.06 -6.10 -15.38
C SER A 339 27.46 -4.82 -14.65
N LEU A 340 26.83 -4.59 -13.52
CA LEU A 340 27.11 -3.47 -12.62
C LEU A 340 27.28 -4.03 -11.20
N LEU A 341 28.42 -3.73 -10.56
CA LEU A 341 28.65 -4.08 -9.16
C LEU A 341 28.42 -2.85 -8.29
N LEU A 342 27.43 -2.92 -7.43
CA LEU A 342 27.10 -1.88 -6.47
C LEU A 342 27.52 -2.31 -5.06
N MET A 343 28.22 -1.44 -4.35
CA MET A 343 28.67 -1.69 -2.98
C MET A 343 28.30 -0.53 -2.07
N GLY A 344 27.76 -0.85 -0.89
CA GLY A 344 27.39 0.16 0.10
C GLY A 344 27.64 -0.29 1.53
N ARG A 345 27.78 0.67 2.44
CA ARG A 345 27.97 0.45 3.89
C ARG A 345 27.15 1.47 4.67
N GLY A 346 26.67 1.06 5.84
CA GLY A 346 25.86 1.92 6.72
C GLY A 346 24.53 2.29 6.05
N TYR A 347 24.19 3.57 5.99
CA TYR A 347 22.94 4.04 5.39
C TYR A 347 22.83 3.76 3.88
N GLN A 348 23.94 3.57 3.19
CA GLN A 348 23.96 3.31 1.75
C GLN A 348 23.84 1.81 1.41
N TYR A 349 23.97 0.91 2.40
CA TYR A 349 23.89 -0.53 2.17
C TYR A 349 22.58 -0.97 1.53
N VAL A 350 21.49 -0.31 1.87
CA VAL A 350 20.14 -0.72 1.48
C VAL A 350 19.67 -0.07 0.19
N VAL A 351 20.31 1.01 -0.24
CA VAL A 351 19.93 1.71 -1.50
C VAL A 351 20.21 0.82 -2.72
N PHE A 352 21.25 0.00 -2.67
CA PHE A 352 21.69 -0.83 -3.79
C PHE A 352 20.85 -2.10 -4.05
N PRO A 353 20.31 -2.83 -3.05
CA PRO A 353 19.46 -3.98 -3.30
C PRO A 353 18.08 -3.67 -3.88
N THR A 354 17.63 -2.42 -3.79
CA THR A 354 16.28 -2.04 -4.23
C THR A 354 16.12 -1.95 -5.75
N ASP A 355 17.21 -1.66 -6.47
CA ASP A 355 17.15 -1.30 -7.88
C ASP A 355 17.62 -2.41 -8.84
N VAL A 356 18.23 -3.49 -8.31
CA VAL A 356 18.78 -4.58 -9.13
C VAL A 356 17.73 -5.47 -9.81
N PRO A 357 16.54 -5.74 -9.24
CA PRO A 357 15.54 -6.57 -9.90
C PRO A 357 14.84 -5.91 -11.11
N CYS A 358 15.00 -4.61 -11.30
CA CYS A 358 14.30 -3.86 -12.36
C CYS A 358 15.09 -3.75 -13.67
N LEU A 359 16.32 -4.27 -13.71
CA LEU A 359 17.21 -4.23 -14.90
C LEU A 359 17.33 -5.58 -15.61
N ALA A 360 16.54 -6.60 -15.23
CA ALA A 360 16.52 -7.91 -15.84
C ALA A 360 15.34 -8.10 -16.80
#